data_76f314598987c3c9d2b4a897abf02994
#
_entry.id   76f314598987c3c9d2b4a897abf02994
#
_cell.length_a   1.000
_cell.length_b   1.000
_cell.length_c   1.000
_cell.angle_alpha   90.00
_cell.angle_beta   90.00
_cell.angle_gamma   90.00
#
_symmetry.space_group_name_H-M   'P 1'
#
loop_
_entity.id
_entity.type
_entity.pdbx_description
1 polymer ?
#
loop_
_entity_poly.entity_id
_entity_poly.type
_entity_poly.pdbx_seq_one_letter_code
_entity_poly.pdbx_strand_id
1 'polypeptide(L)' 'MNTEQLNQALQMTIREMSTTSTDSMITSNILSIQLNEQREENQRLQARVDELEALLDEQTKPADKG' A
#
# COMPACT_ATOMS: atom_id res chain seq x y z
N MET A 1 -41.10 -7.77 21.55
CA MET A 1 -40.69 -7.76 20.12
C MET A 1 -41.32 -8.98 19.46
N ASN A 2 -42.00 -8.79 18.36
CA ASN A 2 -42.61 -9.91 17.65
C ASN A 2 -41.62 -10.48 16.63
N THR A 3 -41.98 -11.61 16.05
CA THR A 3 -41.10 -12.32 15.10
C THR A 3 -40.79 -11.48 13.86
N GLU A 4 -41.77 -10.72 13.36
CA GLU A 4 -41.58 -9.88 12.19
C GLU A 4 -40.61 -8.77 12.46
N GLN A 5 -40.72 -8.11 13.59
CA GLN A 5 -39.77 -7.08 13.98
C GLN A 5 -38.34 -7.61 14.12
N LEU A 6 -38.21 -8.80 14.70
CA LEU A 6 -36.92 -9.46 14.84
C LEU A 6 -36.33 -9.78 13.48
N ASN A 7 -37.14 -10.29 12.55
CA ASN A 7 -36.67 -10.57 11.19
C ASN A 7 -36.19 -9.32 10.48
N GLN A 8 -36.94 -8.22 10.60
CA GLN A 8 -36.53 -6.94 10.01
C GLN A 8 -35.21 -6.44 10.59
N ALA A 9 -35.07 -6.53 11.92
CA ALA A 9 -33.85 -6.11 12.59
C ALA A 9 -32.65 -6.95 12.14
N LEU A 10 -32.83 -8.25 11.99
CA LEU A 10 -31.79 -9.16 11.52
C LEU A 10 -31.38 -8.83 10.09
N GLN A 11 -32.34 -8.56 9.21
CA GLN A 11 -32.04 -8.19 7.83
C GLN A 11 -31.25 -6.89 7.76
N MET A 12 -31.64 -5.90 8.55
CA MET A 12 -30.92 -4.63 8.62
C MET A 12 -29.50 -4.82 9.11
N THR A 13 -29.32 -5.63 10.15
CA THR A 13 -27.99 -5.92 10.70
C THR A 13 -27.11 -6.61 9.67
N ILE A 14 -27.65 -7.57 8.93
CA ILE A 14 -26.89 -8.27 7.88
C ILE A 14 -26.44 -7.30 6.80
N ARG A 15 -27.31 -6.37 6.38
CA ARG A 15 -26.95 -5.37 5.38
C ARG A 15 -25.86 -4.45 5.88
N GLU A 16 -25.97 -4.01 7.13
CA GLU A 16 -24.96 -3.14 7.74
C GLU A 16 -23.62 -3.83 7.85
N MET A 17 -23.61 -5.08 8.28
CA MET A 17 -22.38 -5.86 8.37
C MET A 17 -21.76 -6.10 6.99
N SER A 18 -22.59 -6.38 5.99
CA SER A 18 -22.11 -6.59 4.63
C SER A 18 -21.49 -5.31 4.06
N THR A 19 -22.13 -4.16 4.28
CA THR A 19 -21.59 -2.87 3.84
C THR A 19 -20.27 -2.57 4.53
N THR A 20 -20.21 -2.73 5.86
CA THR A 20 -19.00 -2.49 6.63
C THR A 20 -17.87 -3.40 6.17
N SER A 21 -18.16 -4.67 5.94
CA SER A 21 -17.17 -5.63 5.46
C SER A 21 -16.64 -5.25 4.09
N THR A 22 -17.52 -4.83 3.19
CA THR A 22 -17.12 -4.37 1.86
C THR A 22 -16.23 -3.14 1.95
N ASP A 23 -16.61 -2.17 2.78
CA ASP A 23 -15.83 -0.95 2.96
C ASP A 23 -14.43 -1.28 3.52
N SER A 24 -14.35 -2.21 4.47
CA SER A 24 -13.08 -2.65 5.02
C SER A 24 -12.20 -3.30 3.96
N MET A 25 -12.78 -4.11 3.09
CA MET A 25 -12.05 -4.75 2.01
C MET A 25 -11.52 -3.73 1.01
N ILE A 26 -12.34 -2.75 0.66
CA ILE A 26 -11.92 -1.67 -0.24
C ILE A 26 -10.76 -0.91 0.37
N THR A 27 -10.87 -0.52 1.63
CA THR A 27 -9.80 0.20 2.33
C THR A 27 -8.52 -0.63 2.36
N SER A 28 -8.63 -1.91 2.71
CA SER A 28 -7.47 -2.80 2.74
C SER A 28 -6.82 -2.92 1.37
N ASN A 29 -7.62 -3.03 0.33
CA ASN A 29 -7.10 -3.12 -1.03
C ASN A 29 -6.43 -1.83 -1.48
N ILE A 30 -7.00 -0.68 -1.14
CA ILE A 30 -6.38 0.62 -1.41
C ILE A 30 -5.03 0.72 -0.72
N LEU A 31 -4.95 0.32 0.54
CA LEU A 31 -3.70 0.35 1.29
C LEU A 31 -2.66 -0.59 0.68
N SER A 32 -3.07 -1.76 0.21
CA SER A 32 -2.17 -2.69 -0.48
C SER A 32 -1.60 -2.08 -1.75
N ILE A 33 -2.44 -1.41 -2.53
CA ILE A 33 -2.01 -0.73 -3.75
C ILE A 33 -1.01 0.37 -3.43
N GLN A 34 -1.32 1.20 -2.44
CA GLN A 34 -0.45 2.29 -2.02
C GLN A 34 0.89 1.78 -1.51
N LEU A 35 0.87 0.69 -0.74
CA LEU A 35 2.11 0.08 -0.25
C LEU A 35 2.96 -0.43 -1.41
N ASN A 36 2.33 -1.05 -2.40
CA ASN A 36 3.04 -1.56 -3.56
C ASN A 36 3.67 -0.43 -4.38
N GLU A 37 2.91 0.65 -4.59
CA GLU A 37 3.42 1.84 -5.27
C GLU A 37 4.61 2.44 -4.53
N GLN A 38 4.51 2.49 -3.19
CA GLN A 38 5.60 3.03 -2.37
C GLN A 38 6.85 2.15 -2.45
N ARG A 39 6.67 0.84 -2.48
CA ARG A 39 7.79 -0.10 -2.65
C ARG A 39 8.47 0.07 -4.00
N GLU A 40 7.69 0.23 -5.05
CA GLU A 40 8.23 0.46 -6.38
C GLU A 40 9.01 1.77 -6.43
N GLU A 41 8.46 2.82 -5.83
CA GLU A 41 9.14 4.12 -5.75
C GLU A 41 10.42 4.01 -4.95
N ASN A 42 10.40 3.26 -3.84
CA ASN A 42 11.60 3.05 -3.04
C ASN A 42 12.68 2.31 -3.82
N GLN A 43 12.29 1.31 -4.60
CA GLN A 43 13.24 0.57 -5.44
C GLN A 43 13.84 1.49 -6.52
N ARG A 44 13.01 2.33 -7.11
CA ARG A 44 13.47 3.28 -8.12
C ARG A 44 14.46 4.28 -7.51
N LEU A 45 14.13 4.80 -6.34
CA LEU A 45 15.01 5.75 -5.64
C LEU A 45 16.31 5.08 -5.21
N GLN A 46 16.23 3.84 -4.73
CA GLN A 46 17.44 3.11 -4.35
C GLN A 46 18.35 2.88 -5.55
N ALA A 47 17.78 2.53 -6.69
CA ALA A 47 18.55 2.36 -7.91
C ALA A 47 19.23 3.68 -8.33
N ARG A 48 18.52 4.79 -8.15
CA ARG A 48 19.08 6.10 -8.45
C ARG A 48 20.19 6.49 -7.49
N VAL A 49 19.99 6.18 -6.21
CA VAL A 49 21.04 6.40 -5.20
C VAL A 49 22.29 5.59 -5.55
N ASP A 50 22.11 4.32 -5.89
CA ASP A 50 23.23 3.45 -6.24
C ASP A 50 23.98 3.98 -7.47
N GLU A 51 23.22 4.47 -8.46
CA GLU A 51 23.80 5.07 -9.67
C GLU A 51 24.60 6.33 -9.34
N LEU A 52 24.04 7.19 -8.52
CA LEU A 52 24.71 8.43 -8.11
C LEU A 52 25.93 8.16 -7.26
N GLU A 53 25.87 7.19 -6.38
CA GLU A 53 27.02 6.77 -5.57
C GLU A 53 28.15 6.25 -6.46
N ALA A 54 27.80 5.48 -7.47
CA ALA A 54 28.80 4.98 -8.42
C ALA A 54 29.45 6.12 -9.21
N LEU A 55 28.64 7.08 -9.65
CA LEU A 55 29.16 8.25 -10.37
C LEU A 55 30.03 9.10 -9.47
N LEU A 56 29.61 9.33 -8.23
CA LEU A 56 30.39 10.10 -7.27
C LEU A 56 31.72 9.40 -6.97
N ASP A 57 31.68 8.11 -6.75
CA ASP A 57 32.86 7.32 -6.47
C ASP A 57 33.86 7.42 -7.62
N GLU A 58 33.36 7.35 -8.84
CA GLU A 58 34.22 7.51 -10.03
C GLU A 58 34.86 8.90 -10.11
N GLN A 59 34.07 9.94 -9.80
CA GLN A 59 34.59 11.31 -9.85
C GLN A 59 35.58 11.61 -8.73
N THR A 60 35.44 10.99 -7.57
CA THR A 60 36.32 11.22 -6.43
C THR A 60 37.46 10.22 -6.36
N LYS A 61 37.50 9.28 -7.28
CA LYS A 61 38.56 8.27 -7.32
C LYS A 61 39.90 8.99 -7.58
N PRO A 62 40.96 8.63 -6.85
CA PRO A 62 42.25 9.20 -7.08
C PRO A 62 42.68 9.00 -8.52
N ALA A 63 43.37 9.98 -9.07
CA ALA A 63 43.93 9.88 -10.42
C ALA A 63 44.79 8.63 -10.51
N ASP A 64 44.59 7.88 -11.59
CA ASP A 64 45.39 6.71 -11.84
C ASP A 64 46.79 7.14 -12.19
N LYS A 65 47.74 6.63 -11.47
CA LYS A 65 49.13 7.02 -11.70
C LYS A 65 49.84 6.11 -12.66
N GLY A 66 49.08 5.33 -13.27
CA GLY A 66 49.48 4.46 -14.37
C GLY A 66 50.66 3.64 -14.12
#